data_4cc42dfcbdc3bd724d6c1083fa7f173a
#
_entry.id   4cc42dfcbdc3bd724d6c1083fa7f173a
#
_cell.length_a   1.000
_cell.length_b   1.000
_cell.length_c   1.000
_cell.angle_alpha   90.00
_cell.angle_beta   90.00
_cell.angle_gamma   90.00
#
_symmetry.space_group_name_H-M   'P 1'
#
loop_
_entity.id
_entity.type
_entity.pdbx_description
1 polymer ?
#
loop_
_entity_poly.entity_id
_entity_poly.type
_entity_poly.pdbx_seq_one_letter_code
_entity_poly.pdbx_strand_id
1 'polypeptide(L)'
;MLLALKVDVDTLRGTREGVPNLVILLKKHAADATFLFSLGPDHTGRAIKRAFRPGFFGKVRRTSVVRHYGMKTLLYGTVLPGPDIGRRARDVLRATRDAGFETGIHTWDHVRWQDGVATANAAWTSAEMQRACDRYTDIFGTAPLAHGAAGWQMNVHALRLTQRLGFEYCSDGRGTHPHLPVWNGELIRCPQLPTTLPTLDELIGRDGITETNVAAHLLERTKAAATAQVYTLHAELEGMRLAPVFEQLLAGWKAQGLRLVSMRTLLETLQPLALPRHEVGPGVIDGRSGTVLLQRDEFLADVDLGQIAWKLRDDRAPGPGAAKLALDSGG
;
A
#
# COMPACT_ATOMS: atom_id res chain seq x y z
N MET A 1 7.52 -9.04 -18.30
CA MET A 1 6.86 -9.00 -16.98
C MET A 1 6.64 -7.55 -16.57
N LEU A 2 5.58 -7.24 -15.77
CA LEU A 2 5.32 -5.90 -15.27
C LEU A 2 5.95 -5.68 -13.89
N LEU A 3 6.49 -4.48 -13.67
CA LEU A 3 6.84 -3.96 -12.36
C LEU A 3 6.11 -2.63 -12.19
N ALA A 4 5.10 -2.61 -11.32
CA ALA A 4 4.37 -1.40 -11.01
C ALA A 4 5.12 -0.57 -9.98
N LEU A 5 5.26 0.73 -10.24
CA LEU A 5 5.93 1.68 -9.37
C LEU A 5 4.90 2.50 -8.59
N LYS A 6 4.93 2.37 -7.29
CA LYS A 6 4.10 3.12 -6.34
C LYS A 6 4.98 4.13 -5.62
N VAL A 7 4.67 5.41 -5.77
CA VAL A 7 5.37 6.51 -5.11
C VAL A 7 4.54 7.01 -3.95
N ASP A 8 4.96 6.76 -2.73
CA ASP A 8 4.38 7.34 -1.52
C ASP A 8 5.02 8.70 -1.26
N VAL A 9 4.17 9.72 -1.01
CA VAL A 9 4.60 11.10 -0.80
C VAL A 9 4.07 11.57 0.55
N ASP A 10 4.94 11.59 1.55
CA ASP A 10 4.57 11.73 2.95
C ASP A 10 4.59 13.17 3.44
N THR A 11 5.52 13.99 2.93
CA THR A 11 5.87 15.29 3.50
C THR A 11 5.77 16.44 2.49
N LEU A 12 5.67 17.67 3.00
CA LEU A 12 5.75 18.86 2.14
C LEU A 12 7.09 18.94 1.40
N ARG A 13 8.18 18.53 2.05
CA ARG A 13 9.51 18.54 1.42
C ARG A 13 9.60 17.50 0.31
N GLY A 14 9.17 16.26 0.55
CA GLY A 14 9.11 15.22 -0.47
C GLY A 14 8.26 15.65 -1.66
N THR A 15 7.10 16.27 -1.39
CA THR A 15 6.25 16.82 -2.47
C THR A 15 6.97 17.87 -3.30
N ARG A 16 7.65 18.84 -2.67
CA ARG A 16 8.25 19.98 -3.40
C ARG A 16 9.58 19.69 -4.07
N GLU A 17 10.39 18.84 -3.47
CA GLU A 17 11.75 18.53 -3.94
C GLU A 17 11.81 17.13 -4.59
N GLY A 18 11.27 16.12 -3.91
CA GLY A 18 11.36 14.72 -4.34
C GLY A 18 10.50 14.40 -5.56
N VAL A 19 9.24 14.84 -5.57
CA VAL A 19 8.31 14.55 -6.68
C VAL A 19 8.81 15.11 -8.02
N PRO A 20 9.25 16.38 -8.15
CA PRO A 20 9.79 16.87 -9.42
C PRO A 20 11.02 16.07 -9.91
N ASN A 21 11.91 15.68 -8.99
CA ASN A 21 13.07 14.85 -9.34
C ASN A 21 12.65 13.48 -9.85
N LEU A 22 11.67 12.84 -9.20
CA LEU A 22 11.12 11.54 -9.63
C LEU A 22 10.47 11.64 -11.00
N VAL A 23 9.68 12.69 -11.26
CA VAL A 23 9.07 12.95 -12.58
C VAL A 23 10.14 13.01 -13.67
N ILE A 24 11.25 13.72 -13.41
CA ILE A 24 12.38 13.80 -14.36
C ILE A 24 13.02 12.43 -14.60
N LEU A 25 13.32 11.69 -13.51
CA LEU A 25 13.94 10.36 -13.60
C LEU A 25 13.06 9.36 -14.33
N LEU A 26 11.78 9.31 -13.98
CA LEU A 26 10.81 8.39 -14.60
C LEU A 26 10.68 8.69 -16.11
N LYS A 27 10.55 9.95 -16.49
CA LYS A 27 10.51 10.35 -17.92
C LYS A 27 11.81 10.00 -18.66
N LYS A 28 12.97 10.26 -18.05
CA LYS A 28 14.28 9.91 -18.62
C LYS A 28 14.37 8.41 -18.95
N HIS A 29 13.79 7.58 -18.10
CA HIS A 29 13.80 6.13 -18.26
C HIS A 29 12.56 5.57 -18.98
N ALA A 30 11.66 6.41 -19.50
CA ALA A 30 10.38 5.99 -20.09
C ALA A 30 9.65 5.00 -19.18
N ALA A 31 9.63 5.30 -17.89
CA ALA A 31 8.94 4.55 -16.84
C ALA A 31 7.69 5.30 -16.40
N ASP A 32 6.62 4.56 -16.09
CA ASP A 32 5.40 5.10 -15.51
C ASP A 32 5.31 4.75 -14.02
N ALA A 33 4.51 5.51 -13.27
CA ALA A 33 4.32 5.32 -11.83
C ALA A 33 3.00 5.93 -11.36
N THR A 34 2.53 5.47 -10.21
CA THR A 34 1.39 6.05 -9.47
C THR A 34 1.91 6.83 -8.28
N PHE A 35 1.56 8.12 -8.21
CA PHE A 35 1.90 8.98 -7.08
C PHE A 35 0.74 9.07 -6.10
N LEU A 36 0.96 8.64 -4.87
CA LEU A 36 0.00 8.70 -3.77
C LEU A 36 0.40 9.81 -2.80
N PHE A 37 -0.46 10.81 -2.63
CA PHE A 37 -0.15 12.03 -1.90
C PHE A 37 -0.79 12.08 -0.51
N SER A 38 -0.02 12.45 0.50
CA SER A 38 -0.53 13.01 1.74
C SER A 38 -1.02 14.44 1.50
N LEU A 39 -2.26 14.77 1.87
CA LEU A 39 -2.95 15.97 1.40
C LEU A 39 -3.26 17.01 2.48
N GLY A 40 -3.03 16.68 3.75
CA GLY A 40 -3.29 17.55 4.89
C GLY A 40 -2.01 18.08 5.54
N PRO A 41 -2.01 18.22 6.88
CA PRO A 41 -0.87 18.78 7.59
C PRO A 41 0.31 17.81 7.68
N ASP A 42 1.51 18.34 7.43
CA ASP A 42 2.77 17.61 7.62
C ASP A 42 3.13 17.58 9.12
N HIS A 43 2.92 16.45 9.77
CA HIS A 43 3.24 16.23 11.17
C HIS A 43 4.44 15.30 11.38
N THR A 44 5.37 15.23 10.43
CA THR A 44 6.54 14.32 10.45
C THR A 44 7.36 14.43 11.72
N GLY A 45 7.47 15.62 12.30
CA GLY A 45 8.16 15.82 13.59
C GLY A 45 7.59 14.99 14.74
N ARG A 46 6.31 14.64 14.71
CA ARG A 46 5.70 13.77 15.73
C ARG A 46 6.22 12.33 15.64
N ALA A 47 6.56 11.87 14.44
CA ALA A 47 7.11 10.54 14.24
C ALA A 47 8.46 10.33 14.91
N ILE A 48 9.25 11.42 15.12
CA ILE A 48 10.54 11.36 15.82
C ILE A 48 10.37 10.90 17.27
N LYS A 49 9.26 11.22 17.93
CA LYS A 49 8.97 10.74 19.28
C LYS A 49 8.99 9.21 19.36
N ARG A 50 8.71 8.50 18.25
CA ARG A 50 8.82 7.04 18.15
C ARG A 50 10.28 6.58 18.17
N ALA A 51 11.20 7.35 17.57
CA ALA A 51 12.64 7.05 17.56
C ALA A 51 13.29 7.14 18.94
N PHE A 52 12.61 7.78 19.91
CA PHE A 52 13.08 7.89 21.31
C PHE A 52 12.44 6.87 22.25
N ARG A 53 11.58 5.96 21.79
CA ARG A 53 11.04 4.88 22.63
C ARG A 53 12.15 3.87 22.96
N PRO A 54 12.19 3.32 24.20
CA PRO A 54 13.14 2.26 24.55
C PRO A 54 12.98 1.08 23.60
N GLY A 55 14.10 0.59 23.02
CA GLY A 55 14.09 -0.50 22.04
C GLY A 55 14.22 -0.05 20.57
N PHE A 56 14.18 1.23 20.27
CA PHE A 56 14.44 1.74 18.92
C PHE A 56 15.94 1.95 18.70
N PHE A 57 16.53 1.04 17.95
CA PHE A 57 17.97 0.87 17.83
C PHE A 57 18.76 2.06 17.26
N GLY A 58 19.85 2.41 17.99
CA GLY A 58 21.15 2.82 17.47
C GLY A 58 21.29 4.25 16.92
N LYS A 59 22.39 4.90 17.32
CA LYS A 59 22.89 6.21 16.82
C LYS A 59 22.87 6.35 15.29
N VAL A 60 23.11 5.26 14.56
CA VAL A 60 23.18 5.23 13.09
C VAL A 60 21.84 5.57 12.45
N ARG A 61 20.73 5.06 12.98
CA ARG A 61 19.39 5.30 12.44
C ARG A 61 18.87 6.72 12.70
N ARG A 62 19.23 7.34 13.82
CA ARG A 62 18.89 8.74 14.13
C ARG A 62 19.57 9.74 13.17
N THR A 63 20.82 9.50 12.82
CA THR A 63 21.57 10.34 11.88
C THR A 63 21.01 10.22 10.46
N SER A 64 20.48 9.05 10.07
CA SER A 64 19.86 8.86 8.76
C SER A 64 18.51 9.58 8.65
N VAL A 65 17.65 9.54 9.67
CA VAL A 65 16.35 10.21 9.68
C VAL A 65 16.48 11.73 9.46
N VAL A 66 17.42 12.38 10.19
CA VAL A 66 17.69 13.82 10.01
C VAL A 66 18.16 14.13 8.58
N ARG A 67 19.01 13.29 8.02
CA ARG A 67 19.52 13.46 6.65
C ARG A 67 18.43 13.29 5.59
N HIS A 68 17.47 12.38 5.79
CA HIS A 68 16.42 12.10 4.82
C HIS A 68 15.30 13.16 4.86
N TYR A 69 14.81 13.50 6.04
CA TYR A 69 13.66 14.41 6.18
C TYR A 69 14.04 15.88 6.33
N GLY A 70 15.26 16.19 6.73
CA GLY A 70 15.75 17.55 6.98
C GLY A 70 15.28 18.14 8.32
N MET A 71 16.08 19.04 8.90
CA MET A 71 15.83 19.61 10.23
C MET A 71 14.47 20.30 10.36
N LYS A 72 14.05 21.06 9.35
CA LYS A 72 12.79 21.82 9.40
C LYS A 72 11.57 20.90 9.44
N THR A 73 11.55 19.86 8.61
CA THR A 73 10.45 18.87 8.59
C THR A 73 10.31 18.16 9.94
N LEU A 74 11.43 17.92 10.62
CA LEU A 74 11.45 17.29 11.93
C LEU A 74 10.88 18.18 13.07
N LEU A 75 10.67 19.45 12.82
CA LEU A 75 10.02 20.39 13.76
C LEU A 75 8.50 20.48 13.52
N TYR A 76 8.00 20.03 12.37
CA TYR A 76 6.59 20.14 12.03
C TYR A 76 5.70 19.25 12.91
N GLY A 77 4.64 19.85 13.43
CA GLY A 77 3.70 19.17 14.33
C GLY A 77 4.19 19.01 15.76
N THR A 78 5.38 19.52 16.10
CA THR A 78 5.95 19.55 17.45
C THR A 78 6.19 21.00 17.90
N VAL A 79 7.27 21.63 17.45
CA VAL A 79 7.64 23.01 17.74
C VAL A 79 6.98 23.97 16.76
N LEU A 80 6.88 23.57 15.50
CA LEU A 80 6.24 24.35 14.44
C LEU A 80 4.90 23.70 14.05
N PRO A 81 3.88 24.51 13.67
CA PRO A 81 2.66 23.96 13.10
C PRO A 81 2.98 23.20 11.81
N GLY A 82 2.31 22.07 11.60
CA GLY A 82 2.45 21.29 10.37
C GLY A 82 1.88 22.07 9.17
N PRO A 83 2.67 22.34 8.14
CA PRO A 83 2.17 22.97 6.92
C PRO A 83 1.19 22.07 6.19
N ASP A 84 0.12 22.66 5.66
CA ASP A 84 -0.86 21.93 4.83
C ASP A 84 -0.24 21.65 3.46
N ILE A 85 0.03 20.36 3.17
CA ILE A 85 0.71 19.90 1.96
C ILE A 85 -0.12 20.22 0.73
N GLY A 86 -1.39 19.80 0.72
CA GLY A 86 -2.27 19.95 -0.43
C GLY A 86 -2.54 21.40 -0.83
N ARG A 87 -2.48 22.34 0.14
CA ARG A 87 -2.55 23.79 -0.16
C ARG A 87 -1.23 24.35 -0.65
N ARG A 88 -0.13 23.99 0.00
CA ARG A 88 1.18 24.61 -0.24
C ARG A 88 1.95 24.05 -1.42
N ALA A 89 1.57 22.87 -1.90
CA ALA A 89 2.20 22.20 -3.05
C ALA A 89 1.19 21.83 -4.14
N ARG A 90 0.03 22.49 -4.18
CA ARG A 90 -1.04 22.25 -5.16
C ARG A 90 -0.55 22.27 -6.61
N ASP A 91 0.35 23.17 -6.92
CA ASP A 91 0.99 23.32 -8.21
C ASP A 91 1.81 22.08 -8.61
N VAL A 92 2.61 21.55 -7.67
CA VAL A 92 3.40 20.34 -7.90
C VAL A 92 2.50 19.11 -8.10
N LEU A 93 1.44 18.98 -7.27
CA LEU A 93 0.49 17.88 -7.41
C LEU A 93 -0.16 17.88 -8.80
N ARG A 94 -0.65 19.04 -9.25
CA ARG A 94 -1.24 19.19 -10.58
C ARG A 94 -0.24 18.94 -11.69
N ALA A 95 0.97 19.50 -11.58
CA ALA A 95 2.03 19.30 -12.56
C ALA A 95 2.40 17.82 -12.73
N THR A 96 2.34 17.03 -11.64
CA THR A 96 2.57 15.57 -11.70
C THR A 96 1.52 14.86 -12.55
N ARG A 97 0.23 15.16 -12.32
CA ARG A 97 -0.87 14.63 -13.16
C ARG A 97 -0.74 15.13 -14.62
N ASP A 98 -0.49 16.41 -14.80
CA ASP A 98 -0.38 17.03 -16.13
C ASP A 98 0.84 16.53 -16.91
N ALA A 99 1.84 15.98 -16.19
CA ALA A 99 2.94 15.24 -16.76
C ALA A 99 2.59 13.84 -17.25
N GLY A 100 1.34 13.39 -17.02
CA GLY A 100 0.81 12.10 -17.46
C GLY A 100 0.84 10.99 -16.41
N PHE A 101 1.28 11.26 -15.18
CA PHE A 101 1.34 10.24 -14.13
C PHE A 101 -0.02 10.07 -13.43
N GLU A 102 -0.32 8.82 -13.07
CA GLU A 102 -1.45 8.52 -12.21
C GLU A 102 -1.25 9.14 -10.83
N THR A 103 -2.32 9.70 -10.26
CA THR A 103 -2.32 10.27 -8.92
C THR A 103 -3.43 9.65 -8.07
N GLY A 104 -3.18 9.54 -6.77
CA GLY A 104 -4.15 9.02 -5.80
C GLY A 104 -3.89 9.58 -4.40
N ILE A 105 -4.57 9.00 -3.43
CA ILE A 105 -4.47 9.40 -2.02
C ILE A 105 -3.54 8.46 -1.28
N HIS A 106 -2.57 9.05 -0.53
CA HIS A 106 -1.84 8.33 0.50
C HIS A 106 -2.56 8.43 1.84
N THR A 107 -2.92 9.65 2.25
CA THR A 107 -3.71 9.91 3.47
C THR A 107 -4.07 11.41 3.57
N TRP A 108 -4.86 11.78 4.61
CA TRP A 108 -4.98 13.17 5.04
C TRP A 108 -3.74 13.62 5.83
N ASP A 109 -3.43 12.96 6.95
CA ASP A 109 -2.29 13.23 7.84
C ASP A 109 -1.52 11.93 8.07
N HIS A 110 -0.36 11.82 7.46
CA HIS A 110 0.45 10.60 7.44
C HIS A 110 0.72 10.04 8.85
N VAL A 111 1.23 10.90 9.73
CA VAL A 111 1.63 10.46 11.08
C VAL A 111 0.42 10.12 11.94
N ARG A 112 -0.64 10.93 11.84
CA ARG A 112 -1.87 10.72 12.60
C ARG A 112 -2.57 9.43 12.16
N TRP A 113 -2.61 9.16 10.85
CA TRP A 113 -3.14 7.91 10.32
C TRP A 113 -2.32 6.72 10.81
N GLN A 114 -1.02 6.74 10.58
CA GLN A 114 -0.14 5.63 10.92
C GLN A 114 -0.15 5.29 12.42
N ASP A 115 -0.29 6.30 13.30
CA ASP A 115 -0.32 6.08 14.75
C ASP A 115 -1.70 5.70 15.27
N GLY A 116 -2.78 6.10 14.60
CA GLY A 116 -4.12 6.06 15.17
C GLY A 116 -5.07 5.06 14.54
N VAL A 117 -4.94 4.76 13.24
CA VAL A 117 -5.98 4.02 12.51
C VAL A 117 -6.23 2.62 13.05
N ALA A 118 -5.21 1.91 13.51
CA ALA A 118 -5.33 0.53 14.00
C ALA A 118 -6.35 0.39 15.15
N THR A 119 -6.48 1.41 15.98
CA THR A 119 -7.39 1.43 17.14
C THR A 119 -8.56 2.42 16.99
N ALA A 120 -8.64 3.10 15.84
CA ALA A 120 -9.66 4.10 15.59
C ALA A 120 -11.05 3.49 15.34
N ASN A 121 -12.09 4.24 15.73
CA ASN A 121 -13.47 3.89 15.43
C ASN A 121 -13.87 4.31 14.01
N ALA A 122 -15.05 3.90 13.59
CA ALA A 122 -15.60 4.18 12.26
C ALA A 122 -15.70 5.69 11.95
N ALA A 123 -16.13 6.50 12.92
CA ALA A 123 -16.32 7.94 12.74
C ALA A 123 -14.98 8.66 12.46
N TRP A 124 -13.95 8.36 13.25
CA TRP A 124 -12.62 8.91 13.04
C TRP A 124 -12.03 8.48 11.68
N THR A 125 -12.11 7.18 11.38
CA THR A 125 -11.59 6.63 10.12
C THR A 125 -12.28 7.26 8.91
N SER A 126 -13.62 7.37 8.96
CA SER A 126 -14.39 8.02 7.90
C SER A 126 -14.01 9.50 7.72
N ALA A 127 -13.86 10.23 8.82
CA ALA A 127 -13.49 11.65 8.76
C ALA A 127 -12.10 11.87 8.15
N GLU A 128 -11.11 11.03 8.45
CA GLU A 128 -9.76 11.15 7.87
C GLU A 128 -9.75 10.82 6.37
N MET A 129 -10.43 9.75 5.95
CA MET A 129 -10.52 9.40 4.53
C MET A 129 -11.32 10.43 3.73
N GLN A 130 -12.45 10.90 4.27
CA GLN A 130 -13.27 11.92 3.60
C GLN A 130 -12.51 13.22 3.40
N ARG A 131 -11.78 13.71 4.41
CA ARG A 131 -10.93 14.91 4.27
C ARG A 131 -9.90 14.77 3.15
N ALA A 132 -9.30 13.59 3.00
CA ALA A 132 -8.35 13.33 1.95
C ALA A 132 -9.03 13.34 0.57
N CYS A 133 -10.21 12.71 0.44
CA CYS A 133 -11.02 12.71 -0.78
C CYS A 133 -11.47 14.12 -1.18
N ASP A 134 -12.00 14.89 -0.22
CA ASP A 134 -12.44 16.26 -0.46
C ASP A 134 -11.28 17.16 -0.92
N ARG A 135 -10.10 17.03 -0.30
CA ARG A 135 -8.91 17.77 -0.69
C ARG A 135 -8.39 17.33 -2.06
N TYR A 136 -8.40 16.04 -2.36
CA TYR A 136 -8.03 15.54 -3.67
C TYR A 136 -8.95 16.14 -4.75
N THR A 137 -10.26 16.11 -4.51
CA THR A 137 -11.26 16.67 -5.43
C THR A 137 -11.08 18.19 -5.60
N ASP A 138 -10.80 18.93 -4.51
CA ASP A 138 -10.48 20.37 -4.57
C ASP A 138 -9.23 20.65 -5.43
N ILE A 139 -8.22 19.79 -5.38
CA ILE A 139 -6.98 19.98 -6.13
C ILE A 139 -7.15 19.58 -7.60
N PHE A 140 -7.73 18.43 -7.87
CA PHE A 140 -7.71 17.79 -9.19
C PHE A 140 -9.03 17.94 -9.97
N GLY A 141 -10.12 18.35 -9.34
CA GLY A 141 -11.44 18.50 -9.95
C GLY A 141 -12.19 17.19 -10.19
N THR A 142 -11.63 16.06 -9.77
CA THR A 142 -12.21 14.72 -9.91
C THR A 142 -12.08 13.93 -8.61
N ALA A 143 -12.93 12.94 -8.40
CA ALA A 143 -12.77 12.02 -7.28
C ALA A 143 -11.49 11.18 -7.43
N PRO A 144 -10.83 10.80 -6.32
CA PRO A 144 -9.70 9.89 -6.36
C PRO A 144 -10.14 8.47 -6.70
N LEU A 145 -9.36 7.75 -7.50
CA LEU A 145 -9.63 6.37 -7.90
C LEU A 145 -8.68 5.35 -7.25
N ALA A 146 -7.61 5.83 -6.63
CA ALA A 146 -6.59 4.99 -5.98
C ALA A 146 -6.24 5.48 -4.58
N HIS A 147 -6.01 4.54 -3.68
CA HIS A 147 -5.60 4.78 -2.29
C HIS A 147 -4.45 3.85 -1.89
N GLY A 148 -3.53 4.37 -1.09
CA GLY A 148 -2.49 3.57 -0.43
C GLY A 148 -2.26 4.06 0.98
N ALA A 149 -2.48 3.18 1.94
CA ALA A 149 -2.48 3.54 3.35
C ALA A 149 -1.09 3.94 3.87
N ALA A 150 -1.02 5.05 4.58
CA ALA A 150 0.21 5.49 5.23
C ALA A 150 0.75 4.43 6.19
N GLY A 151 2.02 4.08 5.97
CA GLY A 151 2.70 3.04 6.75
C GLY A 151 2.08 1.66 6.65
N TRP A 152 1.27 1.39 5.63
CA TRP A 152 0.48 0.16 5.48
C TRP A 152 -0.40 -0.14 6.71
N GLN A 153 -0.95 0.91 7.34
CA GLN A 153 -1.81 0.78 8.50
C GLN A 153 -3.28 0.92 8.09
N MET A 154 -4.06 -0.09 8.43
CA MET A 154 -5.50 -0.15 8.14
C MET A 154 -6.28 -0.71 9.33
N ASN A 155 -7.58 -0.48 9.32
CA ASN A 155 -8.56 -1.18 10.13
C ASN A 155 -9.75 -1.62 9.25
N VAL A 156 -10.68 -2.38 9.81
CA VAL A 156 -11.86 -2.87 9.08
C VAL A 156 -12.73 -1.73 8.53
N HIS A 157 -12.80 -0.61 9.22
CA HIS A 157 -13.60 0.54 8.77
C HIS A 157 -12.99 1.19 7.53
N ALA A 158 -11.65 1.33 7.50
CA ALA A 158 -10.94 1.84 6.35
C ALA A 158 -11.11 0.92 5.12
N LEU A 159 -10.96 -0.39 5.29
CA LEU A 159 -11.19 -1.35 4.21
C LEU A 159 -12.61 -1.26 3.65
N ARG A 160 -13.64 -1.17 4.49
CA ARG A 160 -15.03 -0.97 4.04
C ARG A 160 -15.22 0.33 3.27
N LEU A 161 -14.50 1.39 3.67
CA LEU A 161 -14.57 2.69 3.01
C LEU A 161 -13.94 2.66 1.63
N THR A 162 -12.94 1.82 1.35
CA THR A 162 -12.32 1.76 0.02
C THR A 162 -13.35 1.49 -1.07
N GLN A 163 -14.23 0.51 -0.88
CA GLN A 163 -15.29 0.24 -1.85
C GLN A 163 -16.44 1.26 -1.81
N ARG A 164 -16.76 1.84 -0.63
CA ARG A 164 -17.85 2.82 -0.48
C ARG A 164 -17.52 4.16 -1.11
N LEU A 165 -16.26 4.56 -1.08
CA LEU A 165 -15.76 5.80 -1.70
C LEU A 165 -15.48 5.65 -3.19
N GLY A 166 -15.62 4.43 -3.74
CA GLY A 166 -15.50 4.19 -5.17
C GLY A 166 -14.06 4.10 -5.68
N PHE A 167 -13.10 3.72 -4.85
CA PHE A 167 -11.75 3.44 -5.34
C PHE A 167 -11.78 2.23 -6.27
N GLU A 168 -11.10 2.33 -7.40
CA GLU A 168 -10.97 1.23 -8.36
C GLU A 168 -10.03 0.14 -7.84
N TYR A 169 -9.01 0.55 -7.07
CA TYR A 169 -8.09 -0.32 -6.37
C TYR A 169 -7.42 0.39 -5.20
N CYS A 170 -6.79 -0.38 -4.33
CA CYS A 170 -5.97 0.14 -3.26
C CYS A 170 -4.62 -0.61 -3.19
N SER A 171 -3.64 0.04 -2.56
CA SER A 171 -2.33 -0.53 -2.24
C SER A 171 -1.99 -0.28 -0.77
N ASP A 172 -2.83 -0.85 0.11
CA ASP A 172 -2.87 -0.54 1.53
C ASP A 172 -2.02 -1.47 2.39
N GLY A 173 -1.53 -2.56 1.82
CA GLY A 173 -0.85 -3.61 2.56
C GLY A 173 0.38 -4.17 1.85
N ARG A 174 0.96 -5.16 2.51
CA ARG A 174 2.07 -5.97 1.99
C ARG A 174 1.54 -7.34 1.61
N GLY A 175 2.08 -7.91 0.55
CA GLY A 175 1.65 -9.22 0.06
C GLY A 175 2.51 -9.75 -1.07
N THR A 176 2.00 -10.75 -1.76
CA THR A 176 2.73 -11.45 -2.83
C THR A 176 2.10 -11.24 -4.21
N HIS A 177 0.80 -10.93 -4.27
CA HIS A 177 0.06 -10.75 -5.52
C HIS A 177 -1.27 -9.99 -5.30
N PRO A 178 -1.89 -9.45 -6.37
CA PRO A 178 -3.20 -8.82 -6.30
C PRO A 178 -4.28 -9.77 -5.77
N HIS A 179 -5.19 -9.25 -4.92
CA HIS A 179 -6.24 -10.05 -4.28
C HIS A 179 -7.44 -9.21 -3.86
N LEU A 180 -8.55 -9.87 -3.55
CA LEU A 180 -9.67 -9.28 -2.83
C LEU A 180 -9.49 -9.56 -1.33
N PRO A 181 -9.45 -8.51 -0.49
CA PRO A 181 -9.20 -8.71 0.93
C PRO A 181 -10.43 -9.22 1.66
N VAL A 182 -10.21 -10.16 2.57
CA VAL A 182 -11.21 -10.66 3.52
C VAL A 182 -10.74 -10.29 4.92
N TRP A 183 -11.57 -9.60 5.70
CA TRP A 183 -11.28 -9.26 7.08
C TRP A 183 -12.33 -9.88 8.00
N ASN A 184 -11.91 -10.84 8.83
CA ASN A 184 -12.80 -11.59 9.72
C ASN A 184 -14.03 -12.18 8.98
N GLY A 185 -13.83 -12.76 7.81
CA GLY A 185 -14.89 -13.36 7.00
C GLY A 185 -15.68 -12.35 6.13
N GLU A 186 -15.45 -11.05 6.26
CA GLU A 186 -16.08 -10.02 5.41
C GLU A 186 -15.25 -9.77 4.16
N LEU A 187 -15.81 -10.05 2.99
CA LEU A 187 -15.21 -9.78 1.69
C LEU A 187 -15.33 -8.30 1.32
N ILE A 188 -14.21 -7.67 1.01
CA ILE A 188 -14.15 -6.32 0.47
C ILE A 188 -13.90 -6.41 -1.04
N ARG A 189 -14.73 -5.75 -1.84
CA ARG A 189 -14.69 -5.85 -3.30
C ARG A 189 -13.68 -4.92 -3.97
N CYS A 190 -13.12 -3.95 -3.24
CA CYS A 190 -12.05 -3.11 -3.76
C CYS A 190 -10.75 -3.92 -3.80
N PRO A 191 -10.15 -4.15 -4.99
CA PRO A 191 -8.94 -4.94 -5.11
C PRO A 191 -7.77 -4.32 -4.36
N GLN A 192 -6.94 -5.17 -3.77
CA GLN A 192 -5.65 -4.79 -3.22
C GLN A 192 -4.53 -5.20 -4.20
N LEU A 193 -3.69 -4.22 -4.55
CA LEU A 193 -2.44 -4.42 -5.27
C LEU A 193 -1.31 -4.18 -4.26
N PRO A 194 -0.94 -5.19 -3.47
CA PRO A 194 -0.04 -4.99 -2.33
C PRO A 194 1.39 -4.71 -2.79
N THR A 195 2.16 -4.01 -1.96
CA THR A 195 3.61 -3.92 -2.14
C THR A 195 4.22 -5.31 -1.97
N THR A 196 4.92 -5.81 -3.00
CA THR A 196 5.49 -7.17 -3.02
C THR A 196 6.99 -7.18 -2.76
N LEU A 197 7.68 -6.09 -3.10
CA LEU A 197 9.13 -5.97 -2.90
C LEU A 197 9.44 -5.18 -1.62
N PRO A 198 10.58 -5.43 -0.98
CA PRO A 198 11.03 -4.59 0.13
C PRO A 198 11.40 -3.19 -0.39
N THR A 199 11.20 -2.17 0.46
CA THR A 199 11.63 -0.81 0.20
C THR A 199 13.10 -0.59 0.57
N LEU A 200 13.72 0.49 0.08
CA LEU A 200 15.14 0.76 0.36
C LEU A 200 15.40 0.97 1.86
N ASP A 201 14.49 1.62 2.57
CA ASP A 201 14.62 1.87 4.01
C ASP A 201 14.44 0.60 4.86
N GLU A 202 13.79 -0.43 4.34
CA GLU A 202 13.69 -1.74 4.98
C GLU A 202 14.99 -2.56 4.81
N LEU A 203 15.75 -2.31 3.75
CA LEU A 203 16.95 -3.04 3.40
C LEU A 203 18.24 -2.39 3.93
N ILE A 204 18.37 -1.07 3.73
CA ILE A 204 19.61 -0.34 4.06
C ILE A 204 19.90 -0.39 5.57
N GLY A 205 21.13 -0.77 5.91
CA GLY A 205 21.61 -0.87 7.29
C GLY A 205 21.36 -2.23 7.94
N ARG A 206 20.96 -3.23 7.16
CA ARG A 206 20.77 -4.63 7.63
C ARG A 206 21.62 -5.58 6.79
N ASP A 207 22.09 -6.66 7.40
CA ASP A 207 22.76 -7.79 6.73
C ASP A 207 23.89 -7.36 5.76
N GLY A 208 24.60 -6.28 6.09
CA GLY A 208 25.66 -5.72 5.23
C GLY A 208 25.15 -4.92 4.03
N ILE A 209 23.82 -4.68 3.92
CA ILE A 209 23.24 -3.88 2.84
C ILE A 209 23.43 -2.39 3.14
N THR A 210 24.00 -1.69 2.18
CA THR A 210 24.31 -0.25 2.22
C THR A 210 23.71 0.46 1.00
N GLU A 211 23.78 1.78 0.97
CA GLU A 211 23.34 2.56 -0.20
C GLU A 211 24.11 2.18 -1.49
N THR A 212 25.31 1.63 -1.36
CA THR A 212 26.15 1.28 -2.52
C THR A 212 25.83 -0.08 -3.15
N ASN A 213 25.22 -1.01 -2.40
CA ASN A 213 24.94 -2.36 -2.88
C ASN A 213 23.46 -2.72 -2.91
N VAL A 214 22.58 -1.89 -2.32
CA VAL A 214 21.14 -2.18 -2.21
C VAL A 214 20.45 -2.33 -3.58
N ALA A 215 20.89 -1.56 -4.59
CA ALA A 215 20.35 -1.68 -5.94
C ALA A 215 20.62 -3.08 -6.53
N ALA A 216 21.83 -3.57 -6.42
CA ALA A 216 22.18 -4.93 -6.88
C ALA A 216 21.36 -6.00 -6.15
N HIS A 217 21.21 -5.85 -4.83
CA HIS A 217 20.44 -6.76 -3.99
C HIS A 217 18.95 -6.83 -4.40
N LEU A 218 18.34 -5.68 -4.68
CA LEU A 218 16.94 -5.60 -5.08
C LEU A 218 16.74 -6.10 -6.53
N LEU A 219 17.68 -5.80 -7.44
CA LEU A 219 17.68 -6.31 -8.81
C LEU A 219 17.77 -7.84 -8.85
N GLU A 220 18.52 -8.45 -7.95
CA GLU A 220 18.59 -9.94 -7.88
C GLU A 220 17.24 -10.55 -7.48
N ARG A 221 16.51 -9.93 -6.55
CA ARG A 221 15.16 -10.37 -6.16
C ARG A 221 14.17 -10.32 -7.34
N THR A 222 14.27 -9.32 -8.21
CA THR A 222 13.36 -9.18 -9.36
C THR A 222 13.67 -10.16 -10.49
N LYS A 223 14.91 -10.66 -10.60
CA LYS A 223 15.25 -11.72 -11.57
C LYS A 223 14.53 -13.03 -11.29
N ALA A 224 14.34 -13.35 -10.02
CA ALA A 224 13.68 -14.58 -9.59
C ALA A 224 12.13 -14.49 -9.62
N ALA A 225 11.58 -13.30 -9.88
CA ALA A 225 10.14 -13.11 -9.86
C ALA A 225 9.46 -13.74 -11.08
N ALA A 226 8.45 -14.57 -10.84
CA ALA A 226 7.65 -15.24 -11.88
C ALA A 226 6.39 -14.45 -12.27
N THR A 227 5.96 -13.51 -11.43
CA THR A 227 4.72 -12.75 -11.58
C THR A 227 4.98 -11.24 -11.50
N ALA A 228 4.01 -10.44 -11.92
CA ALA A 228 4.06 -8.99 -11.78
C ALA A 228 4.36 -8.58 -10.33
N GLN A 229 5.22 -7.56 -10.17
CA GLN A 229 5.65 -7.07 -8.87
C GLN A 229 5.20 -5.63 -8.66
N VAL A 230 5.10 -5.23 -7.40
CA VAL A 230 4.85 -3.85 -6.98
C VAL A 230 6.02 -3.39 -6.10
N TYR A 231 6.68 -2.34 -6.54
CA TYR A 231 7.72 -1.67 -5.78
C TYR A 231 7.23 -0.34 -5.24
N THR A 232 7.28 -0.16 -3.93
CA THR A 232 6.98 1.12 -3.28
C THR A 232 8.27 1.88 -3.03
N LEU A 233 8.27 3.14 -3.45
CA LEU A 233 9.34 4.10 -3.22
C LEU A 233 8.77 5.36 -2.56
N HIS A 234 9.63 6.10 -1.85
CA HIS A 234 9.23 7.31 -1.14
C HIS A 234 9.86 8.53 -1.81
N ALA A 235 9.06 9.57 -2.06
CA ALA A 235 9.56 10.81 -2.66
C ALA A 235 10.70 11.43 -1.83
N GLU A 236 10.68 11.22 -0.53
CA GLU A 236 11.69 11.69 0.44
C GLU A 236 13.04 10.99 0.32
N LEU A 237 13.06 9.79 -0.23
CA LEU A 237 14.25 8.94 -0.33
C LEU A 237 14.73 8.86 -1.78
N GLU A 238 14.00 8.14 -2.63
CA GLU A 238 14.32 7.90 -4.03
C GLU A 238 14.18 9.16 -4.91
N GLY A 239 13.35 10.11 -4.48
CA GLY A 239 13.25 11.41 -5.14
C GLY A 239 14.33 12.42 -4.73
N MET A 240 15.13 12.08 -3.72
CA MET A 240 16.12 12.97 -3.13
C MET A 240 17.50 12.31 -3.02
N ARG A 241 17.93 11.96 -1.82
CA ARG A 241 19.28 11.44 -1.57
C ARG A 241 19.56 10.11 -2.29
N LEU A 242 18.56 9.23 -2.35
CA LEU A 242 18.68 7.92 -3.00
C LEU A 242 18.32 7.96 -4.50
N ALA A 243 18.19 9.15 -5.09
CA ALA A 243 17.91 9.29 -6.51
C ALA A 243 18.94 8.55 -7.40
N PRO A 244 20.25 8.58 -7.12
CA PRO A 244 21.21 7.78 -7.90
C PRO A 244 21.00 6.26 -7.78
N VAL A 245 20.58 5.78 -6.59
CA VAL A 245 20.24 4.36 -6.36
C VAL A 245 19.00 3.98 -7.14
N PHE A 246 17.97 4.84 -7.11
CA PHE A 246 16.73 4.61 -7.86
C PHE A 246 16.98 4.63 -9.38
N GLU A 247 17.83 5.50 -9.87
CA GLU A 247 18.21 5.52 -11.27
C GLU A 247 18.91 4.21 -11.70
N GLN A 248 19.79 3.66 -10.86
CA GLN A 248 20.39 2.33 -11.09
C GLN A 248 19.32 1.21 -11.14
N LEU A 249 18.30 1.29 -10.27
CA LEU A 249 17.18 0.34 -10.28
C LEU A 249 16.38 0.44 -11.56
N LEU A 250 16.01 1.64 -12.00
CA LEU A 250 15.28 1.86 -13.26
C LEU A 250 16.03 1.28 -14.47
N ALA A 251 17.33 1.56 -14.58
CA ALA A 251 18.19 1.03 -15.64
C ALA A 251 18.31 -0.51 -15.55
N GLY A 252 18.52 -1.04 -14.35
CA GLY A 252 18.68 -2.47 -14.12
C GLY A 252 17.40 -3.26 -14.41
N TRP A 253 16.24 -2.80 -13.97
CA TRP A 253 14.95 -3.44 -14.27
C TRP A 253 14.64 -3.44 -15.77
N LYS A 254 14.94 -2.35 -16.47
CA LYS A 254 14.82 -2.30 -17.93
C LYS A 254 15.77 -3.30 -18.62
N ALA A 255 17.01 -3.41 -18.14
CA ALA A 255 17.97 -4.40 -18.64
C ALA A 255 17.50 -5.86 -18.38
N GLN A 256 16.71 -6.10 -17.34
CA GLN A 256 16.04 -7.39 -17.09
C GLN A 256 14.80 -7.60 -17.98
N GLY A 257 14.42 -6.67 -18.84
CA GLY A 257 13.24 -6.75 -19.69
C GLY A 257 11.92 -6.46 -18.97
N LEU A 258 11.95 -5.83 -17.79
CA LEU A 258 10.74 -5.43 -17.07
C LEU A 258 10.14 -4.16 -17.69
N ARG A 259 8.82 -4.14 -17.82
CA ARG A 259 8.06 -2.93 -18.13
C ARG A 259 7.71 -2.23 -16.82
N LEU A 260 8.19 -1.00 -16.69
CA LEU A 260 7.95 -0.13 -15.52
C LEU A 260 6.66 0.64 -15.74
N VAL A 261 5.63 0.34 -14.98
CA VAL A 261 4.26 0.79 -15.21
C VAL A 261 3.64 1.44 -13.96
N SER A 262 2.54 2.17 -14.15
CA SER A 262 1.69 2.62 -13.04
C SER A 262 0.91 1.45 -12.44
N MET A 263 0.37 1.64 -11.24
CA MET A 263 -0.53 0.68 -10.59
C MET A 263 -1.81 0.48 -11.41
N ARG A 264 -2.31 1.54 -12.05
CA ARG A 264 -3.46 1.47 -12.96
C ARG A 264 -3.18 0.53 -14.13
N THR A 265 -2.03 0.67 -14.78
CA THR A 265 -1.65 -0.22 -15.88
C THR A 265 -1.54 -1.68 -15.42
N LEU A 266 -1.08 -1.93 -14.18
CA LEU A 266 -1.14 -3.28 -13.61
C LEU A 266 -2.60 -3.73 -13.41
N LEU A 267 -3.47 -2.90 -12.85
CA LEU A 267 -4.89 -3.23 -12.65
C LEU A 267 -5.58 -3.60 -13.98
N GLU A 268 -5.30 -2.86 -15.06
CA GLU A 268 -5.88 -3.10 -16.39
C GLU A 268 -5.54 -4.48 -16.99
N THR A 269 -4.49 -5.14 -16.49
CA THR A 269 -4.15 -6.52 -16.87
C THR A 269 -4.88 -7.58 -16.07
N LEU A 270 -5.65 -7.18 -15.07
CA LEU A 270 -6.32 -8.08 -14.13
C LEU A 270 -7.83 -8.15 -14.41
N GLN A 271 -8.43 -9.18 -13.90
CA GLN A 271 -9.89 -9.31 -13.81
C GLN A 271 -10.28 -9.17 -12.33
N PRO A 272 -10.65 -7.97 -11.85
CA PRO A 272 -10.80 -7.71 -10.41
C PRO A 272 -11.73 -8.67 -9.69
N LEU A 273 -12.84 -9.09 -10.32
CA LEU A 273 -13.80 -10.01 -9.72
C LEU A 273 -13.32 -11.49 -9.69
N ALA A 274 -12.31 -11.82 -10.49
CA ALA A 274 -11.70 -13.15 -10.53
C ALA A 274 -10.42 -13.26 -9.69
N LEU A 275 -10.03 -12.18 -8.99
CA LEU A 275 -8.87 -12.22 -8.10
C LEU A 275 -9.10 -13.20 -6.94
N PRO A 276 -8.04 -13.88 -6.49
CA PRO A 276 -8.11 -14.74 -5.31
C PRO A 276 -8.51 -13.91 -4.08
N ARG A 277 -9.18 -14.55 -3.14
CA ARG A 277 -9.63 -13.94 -1.89
C ARG A 277 -8.65 -14.30 -0.80
N HIS A 278 -8.06 -13.31 -0.16
CA HIS A 278 -7.11 -13.55 0.91
C HIS A 278 -7.56 -12.92 2.21
N GLU A 279 -7.41 -13.64 3.30
CA GLU A 279 -7.47 -13.00 4.60
C GLU A 279 -6.41 -11.92 4.71
N VAL A 280 -6.76 -10.81 5.36
CA VAL A 280 -5.84 -9.72 5.65
C VAL A 280 -5.89 -9.38 7.14
N GLY A 281 -4.77 -8.94 7.67
CA GLY A 281 -4.70 -8.56 9.07
C GLY A 281 -3.33 -8.01 9.46
N PRO A 282 -3.16 -7.54 10.70
CA PRO A 282 -1.89 -7.01 11.16
C PRO A 282 -0.83 -8.10 11.25
N GLY A 283 0.37 -7.81 10.77
CA GLY A 283 1.50 -8.71 10.87
C GLY A 283 2.82 -7.95 10.81
N VAL A 284 3.93 -8.66 11.01
CA VAL A 284 5.29 -8.09 11.05
C VAL A 284 6.04 -8.47 9.79
N ILE A 285 6.80 -7.53 9.25
CA ILE A 285 7.74 -7.78 8.16
C ILE A 285 9.17 -7.41 8.59
N ASP A 286 10.12 -8.07 7.97
CA ASP A 286 11.53 -7.81 8.24
C ASP A 286 11.93 -6.38 7.84
N GLY A 287 12.78 -5.76 8.66
CA GLY A 287 13.28 -4.41 8.43
C GLY A 287 12.37 -3.28 8.90
N ARG A 288 11.15 -3.59 9.37
CA ARG A 288 10.19 -2.61 9.84
C ARG A 288 9.80 -2.82 11.29
N SER A 289 9.64 -1.74 12.04
CA SER A 289 9.12 -1.77 13.41
C SER A 289 7.60 -1.66 13.43
N GLY A 290 6.94 -2.44 14.31
CA GLY A 290 5.48 -2.49 14.41
C GLY A 290 4.85 -3.44 13.40
N THR A 291 3.53 -3.37 13.29
CA THR A 291 2.74 -4.19 12.38
C THR A 291 2.35 -3.40 11.13
N VAL A 292 2.06 -4.10 10.06
CA VAL A 292 1.47 -3.60 8.81
C VAL A 292 0.30 -4.49 8.39
N LEU A 293 -0.57 -4.02 7.51
CA LEU A 293 -1.57 -4.89 6.89
C LEU A 293 -0.87 -5.91 5.99
N LEU A 294 -1.07 -7.19 6.27
CA LEU A 294 -0.53 -8.29 5.49
C LEU A 294 -1.62 -9.07 4.77
N GLN A 295 -1.34 -9.44 3.53
CA GLN A 295 -1.99 -10.55 2.86
C GLN A 295 -1.62 -11.84 3.59
N ARG A 296 -2.62 -12.65 3.94
CA ARG A 296 -2.50 -13.95 4.61
C ARG A 296 -2.91 -15.06 3.66
N ASP A 297 -3.28 -16.21 4.24
CA ASP A 297 -3.71 -17.37 3.49
C ASP A 297 -4.93 -17.07 2.60
N GLU A 298 -5.05 -17.81 1.52
CA GLU A 298 -6.21 -17.72 0.64
C GLU A 298 -7.46 -18.15 1.39
N PHE A 299 -8.49 -17.31 1.36
CA PHE A 299 -9.74 -17.58 2.08
C PHE A 299 -10.50 -18.71 1.40
N LEU A 300 -10.80 -19.75 2.15
CA LEU A 300 -11.44 -20.98 1.68
C LEU A 300 -10.62 -21.80 0.65
N ALA A 301 -9.29 -21.60 0.57
CA ALA A 301 -8.43 -22.35 -0.33
C ALA A 301 -8.47 -23.88 -0.05
N ASP A 302 -8.54 -24.24 1.24
CA ASP A 302 -8.57 -25.64 1.68
C ASP A 302 -9.97 -26.26 1.63
N VAL A 303 -10.97 -25.50 1.21
CA VAL A 303 -12.33 -26.02 1.09
C VAL A 303 -12.48 -26.73 -0.24
N ASP A 304 -12.32 -28.03 -0.23
CA ASP A 304 -12.72 -28.89 -1.37
C ASP A 304 -14.25 -28.89 -1.48
N LEU A 305 -14.77 -28.01 -2.34
CA LEU A 305 -16.21 -27.90 -2.61
C LEU A 305 -16.81 -29.22 -3.11
N GLY A 306 -16.00 -30.11 -3.72
CA GLY A 306 -16.39 -31.45 -4.09
C GLY A 306 -16.67 -32.33 -2.86
N GLN A 307 -15.82 -32.26 -1.84
CA GLN A 307 -16.02 -32.97 -0.57
C GLN A 307 -17.21 -32.44 0.23
N ILE A 308 -17.41 -31.12 0.25
CA ILE A 308 -18.59 -30.52 0.89
C ILE A 308 -19.88 -30.95 0.17
N ALA A 309 -19.92 -30.90 -1.12
CA ALA A 309 -21.08 -31.32 -1.93
C ALA A 309 -21.39 -32.82 -1.73
N TRP A 310 -20.34 -33.65 -1.51
CA TRP A 310 -20.48 -35.06 -1.19
C TRP A 310 -21.07 -35.28 0.21
N LYS A 311 -20.56 -34.62 1.24
CA LYS A 311 -21.10 -34.68 2.61
C LYS A 311 -22.55 -34.22 2.67
N LEU A 312 -22.92 -33.13 2.00
CA LEU A 312 -24.29 -32.62 1.96
C LEU A 312 -25.26 -33.57 1.21
N ARG A 313 -24.77 -34.44 0.31
CA ARG A 313 -25.59 -35.49 -0.31
C ARG A 313 -25.80 -36.69 0.62
N ASP A 314 -24.79 -37.07 1.38
CA ASP A 314 -24.88 -38.18 2.33
C ASP A 314 -25.81 -37.89 3.50
N ASP A 315 -25.79 -36.65 4.00
CA ASP A 315 -26.70 -36.19 5.07
C ASP A 315 -28.19 -36.07 4.62
N ARG A 316 -28.46 -36.18 3.31
CA ARG A 316 -29.82 -36.21 2.72
C ARG A 316 -30.28 -37.62 2.34
N ALA A 317 -29.48 -38.63 2.56
CA ALA A 317 -29.96 -40.01 2.40
C ALA A 317 -31.07 -40.27 3.44
N PRO A 318 -32.26 -40.72 3.05
CA PRO A 318 -33.33 -41.02 4.02
C PRO A 318 -32.85 -42.10 4.96
N GLY A 319 -32.85 -41.75 6.24
CA GLY A 319 -32.55 -42.74 7.29
C GLY A 319 -33.45 -43.97 7.13
N PRO A 320 -33.00 -45.16 7.61
CA PRO A 320 -33.69 -46.43 7.39
C PRO A 320 -35.05 -46.59 8.14
N GLY A 321 -35.70 -45.45 8.48
CA GLY A 321 -36.97 -45.43 9.19
C GLY A 321 -38.21 -44.95 8.38
N ALA A 322 -38.04 -44.52 7.11
CA ALA A 322 -39.17 -43.93 6.35
C ALA A 322 -39.95 -44.96 5.46
N ALA A 323 -39.66 -46.27 5.57
CA ALA A 323 -40.28 -47.27 4.70
C ALA A 323 -41.34 -48.15 5.41
N LYS A 324 -42.04 -47.64 6.42
CA LYS A 324 -43.11 -48.40 7.10
C LYS A 324 -44.33 -47.55 7.47
N LEU A 325 -44.90 -46.85 6.49
CA LEU A 325 -46.23 -46.20 6.69
C LEU A 325 -46.96 -46.05 5.33
N ALA A 326 -47.12 -47.12 4.63
CA ALA A 326 -48.08 -47.20 3.54
C ALA A 326 -48.36 -48.66 3.23
N LEU A 327 -49.15 -49.32 4.04
CA LEU A 327 -49.92 -50.53 3.73
C LEU A 327 -50.75 -50.89 4.97
N ASP A 328 -51.84 -50.20 5.21
CA ASP A 328 -53.03 -50.72 5.87
C ASP A 328 -54.16 -49.66 5.77
N SER A 329 -54.83 -49.71 4.65
CA SER A 329 -56.21 -49.21 4.54
C SER A 329 -56.85 -49.92 3.38
N GLY A 330 -57.30 -51.12 3.64
CA GLY A 330 -58.06 -51.92 2.72
C GLY A 330 -58.81 -53.00 3.48
N GLY A 331 -60.03 -52.66 3.90
CA GLY A 331 -60.96 -53.54 4.51
C GLY A 331 -62.29 -52.85 4.78
#